data_a20fc49f749b4a7d1353647cdd0ce95f
#
_entry.id   a20fc49f749b4a7d1353647cdd0ce95f
#
_cell.length_a   1.000
_cell.length_b   1.000
_cell.length_c   1.000
_cell.angle_alpha   90.00
_cell.angle_beta   90.00
_cell.angle_gamma   90.00
#
_symmetry.space_group_name_H-M   'P 1'
#
loop_
_entity.id
_entity.type
_entity.pdbx_description
1 polymer ?
#
loop_
_entity_poly.entity_id
_entity_poly.type
_entity_poly.pdbx_seq_one_letter_code
_entity_poly.pdbx_strand_id
1 'polypeptide(L)'
;MSTETVGSKLAEILTEYLKSNWADSPSSRRTITADTNMVTELQLDSFQVMEFMLEVEDHFDIAIDLDSLSNIHTINDLAGVVTALQKD
;
A
#
# COMPACT_ATOMS: atom_id res chain seq x y z
N MET A 1 -7.23 15.40 -5.16
CA MET A 1 -6.44 14.31 -5.76
C MET A 1 -7.37 13.13 -6.04
N SER A 2 -7.27 12.54 -7.22
CA SER A 2 -8.13 11.42 -7.58
C SER A 2 -7.62 10.11 -6.98
N THR A 3 -8.53 9.13 -6.86
CA THR A 3 -8.16 7.80 -6.37
C THR A 3 -7.09 7.16 -7.26
N GLU A 4 -7.15 7.40 -8.57
CA GLU A 4 -6.13 6.88 -9.50
C GLU A 4 -4.75 7.42 -9.20
N THR A 5 -4.65 8.72 -8.93
CA THR A 5 -3.37 9.34 -8.59
C THR A 5 -2.84 8.79 -7.27
N VAL A 6 -3.71 8.63 -6.29
CA VAL A 6 -3.33 8.04 -5.00
C VAL A 6 -2.90 6.59 -5.20
N GLY A 7 -3.63 5.82 -5.99
CA GLY A 7 -3.28 4.43 -6.27
C GLY A 7 -1.91 4.29 -6.90
N SER A 8 -1.60 5.14 -7.87
CA SER A 8 -0.29 5.15 -8.52
C SER A 8 0.82 5.45 -7.51
N LYS A 9 0.57 6.42 -6.64
CA LYS A 9 1.55 6.78 -5.62
C LYS A 9 1.76 5.66 -4.60
N LEU A 10 0.68 5.01 -4.20
CA LEU A 10 0.77 3.87 -3.29
C LEU A 10 1.56 2.71 -3.89
N ALA A 11 1.32 2.42 -5.17
CA ALA A 11 2.05 1.37 -5.87
C ALA A 11 3.54 1.70 -5.91
N GLU A 12 3.87 2.97 -6.13
CA GLU A 12 5.25 3.44 -6.14
C GLU A 12 5.89 3.30 -4.77
N ILE A 13 5.18 3.69 -3.72
CA ILE A 13 5.68 3.58 -2.34
C ILE A 13 5.96 2.12 -1.99
N LEU A 14 5.04 1.23 -2.33
CA LEU A 14 5.22 -0.18 -2.02
C LEU A 14 6.38 -0.77 -2.81
N THR A 15 6.52 -0.41 -4.08
CA THR A 15 7.64 -0.85 -4.91
C THR A 15 8.96 -0.44 -4.27
N GLU A 16 9.07 0.81 -3.85
CA GLU A 16 10.28 1.33 -3.21
C GLU A 16 10.55 0.61 -1.89
N TYR A 17 9.51 0.41 -1.09
CA TYR A 17 9.65 -0.28 0.18
C TYR A 17 10.19 -1.69 0.00
N LEU A 18 9.63 -2.44 -0.94
CA LEU A 18 10.05 -3.82 -1.17
C LEU A 18 11.48 -3.87 -1.71
N LYS A 19 11.85 -2.96 -2.60
CA LYS A 19 13.20 -2.93 -3.15
C LYS A 19 14.23 -2.54 -2.11
N SER A 20 13.86 -1.67 -1.19
CA SER A 20 14.79 -1.18 -0.16
C SER A 20 14.95 -2.16 0.99
N ASN A 21 13.89 -2.85 1.38
CA ASN A 21 13.89 -3.66 2.59
C ASN A 21 13.78 -5.17 2.32
N TRP A 22 13.24 -5.56 1.16
CA TRP A 22 12.95 -6.94 0.84
C TRP A 22 13.42 -7.30 -0.57
N ALA A 23 14.62 -6.79 -0.94
CA ALA A 23 15.14 -6.96 -2.29
C ALA A 23 15.27 -8.42 -2.73
N ASP A 24 15.49 -9.32 -1.78
CA ASP A 24 15.62 -10.76 -2.09
C ASP A 24 14.27 -11.45 -2.24
N SER A 25 13.19 -10.77 -1.87
CA SER A 25 11.86 -11.35 -1.99
C SER A 25 11.38 -11.33 -3.44
N PRO A 26 10.71 -12.41 -3.90
CA PRO A 26 10.14 -12.41 -5.26
C PRO A 26 9.18 -11.25 -5.50
N SER A 27 8.48 -10.78 -4.47
CA SER A 27 7.53 -9.68 -4.62
C SER A 27 8.20 -8.36 -4.99
N SER A 28 9.48 -8.18 -4.66
CA SER A 28 10.19 -6.95 -5.00
C SER A 28 10.40 -6.80 -6.51
N ARG A 29 10.25 -7.88 -7.26
CA ARG A 29 10.44 -7.89 -8.72
C ARG A 29 9.15 -7.79 -9.49
N ARG A 30 8.02 -7.81 -8.81
CA ARG A 30 6.73 -7.77 -9.48
C ARG A 30 6.35 -6.33 -9.81
N THR A 31 5.65 -6.18 -10.92
CA THR A 31 5.07 -4.88 -11.28
C THR A 31 3.83 -4.67 -10.40
N ILE A 32 3.82 -3.60 -9.65
CA ILE A 32 2.72 -3.30 -8.74
C ILE A 32 1.84 -2.22 -9.35
N THR A 33 0.55 -2.52 -9.45
CA THR A 33 -0.45 -1.61 -9.98
C THR A 33 -1.56 -1.42 -8.96
N ALA A 34 -2.52 -0.56 -9.27
CA ALA A 34 -3.66 -0.33 -8.38
C ALA A 34 -4.50 -1.59 -8.17
N ASP A 35 -4.48 -2.51 -9.12
CA ASP A 35 -5.25 -3.75 -9.03
C ASP A 35 -4.51 -4.90 -8.37
N THR A 36 -3.24 -4.70 -8.05
CA THR A 36 -2.43 -5.75 -7.42
C THR A 36 -2.99 -6.09 -6.03
N ASN A 37 -3.21 -7.37 -5.79
CA ASN A 37 -3.65 -7.85 -4.49
C ASN A 37 -2.42 -8.11 -3.63
N MET A 38 -2.31 -7.39 -2.52
CA MET A 38 -1.14 -7.49 -1.65
C MET A 38 -1.06 -8.82 -0.92
N VAL A 39 -2.20 -9.46 -0.69
CA VAL A 39 -2.26 -10.72 0.04
C VAL A 39 -2.02 -11.91 -0.88
N THR A 40 -2.77 -12.00 -1.99
CA THR A 40 -2.73 -13.17 -2.85
C THR A 40 -1.64 -13.12 -3.91
N GLU A 41 -1.34 -11.94 -4.43
CA GLU A 41 -0.33 -11.80 -5.49
C GLU A 41 1.06 -11.53 -4.95
N LEU A 42 1.19 -10.63 -3.98
CA LEU A 42 2.48 -10.29 -3.39
C LEU A 42 2.80 -11.16 -2.18
N GLN A 43 1.79 -11.78 -1.60
CA GLN A 43 1.95 -12.65 -0.43
C GLN A 43 2.66 -11.95 0.74
N LEU A 44 2.33 -10.68 0.93
CA LEU A 44 2.88 -9.91 2.05
C LEU A 44 2.34 -10.46 3.36
N ASP A 45 3.22 -10.57 4.35
CA ASP A 45 2.77 -10.99 5.68
C ASP A 45 2.30 -9.77 6.48
N SER A 46 1.78 -10.01 7.68
CA SER A 46 1.24 -8.95 8.52
C SER A 46 2.28 -7.87 8.85
N PHE A 47 3.52 -8.28 9.03
CA PHE A 47 4.59 -7.36 9.36
C PHE A 47 4.89 -6.43 8.18
N GLN A 48 4.97 -6.99 6.98
CA GLN A 48 5.23 -6.20 5.78
C GLN A 48 4.10 -5.23 5.49
N VAL A 49 2.86 -5.70 5.66
CA VAL A 49 1.69 -4.82 5.47
C VAL A 49 1.72 -3.68 6.47
N MET A 50 2.04 -3.98 7.73
CA MET A 50 2.12 -2.97 8.77
C MET A 50 3.19 -1.92 8.45
N GLU A 51 4.37 -2.36 8.05
CA GLU A 51 5.45 -1.44 7.69
C GLU A 51 5.07 -0.57 6.49
N PHE A 52 4.41 -1.17 5.50
CA PHE A 52 3.94 -0.42 4.35
C PHE A 52 2.92 0.64 4.78
N MET A 53 2.01 0.28 5.69
CA MET A 53 1.03 1.23 6.19
C MET A 53 1.70 2.41 6.90
N LEU A 54 2.75 2.15 7.66
CA LEU A 54 3.49 3.21 8.33
C LEU A 54 4.14 4.16 7.31
N GLU A 55 4.67 3.62 6.23
CA GLU A 55 5.23 4.44 5.15
C GLU A 55 4.16 5.31 4.52
N VAL A 56 2.98 4.74 4.29
CA VAL A 56 1.85 5.46 3.71
C VAL A 56 1.39 6.59 4.62
N GLU A 57 1.26 6.30 5.91
CA GLU A 57 0.85 7.30 6.89
C GLU A 57 1.82 8.47 6.91
N ASP A 58 3.10 8.16 6.88
CA ASP A 58 4.13 9.19 6.90
C ASP A 58 4.13 10.02 5.61
N HIS A 59 3.98 9.34 4.48
CA HIS A 59 4.01 10.01 3.20
C HIS A 59 2.83 10.94 2.96
N PHE A 60 1.64 10.52 3.39
CA PHE A 60 0.40 11.28 3.18
C PHE A 60 -0.01 12.10 4.41
N ASP A 61 0.72 11.97 5.50
CA ASP A 61 0.41 12.66 6.77
C ASP A 61 -1.01 12.35 7.25
N ILE A 62 -1.33 11.08 7.31
CA ILE A 62 -2.64 10.58 7.75
C ILE A 62 -2.44 9.47 8.77
N ALA A 63 -3.52 9.13 9.48
CA ALA A 63 -3.52 7.99 10.38
C ALA A 63 -4.50 6.95 9.86
N ILE A 64 -4.02 5.72 9.67
CA ILE A 64 -4.82 4.62 9.16
C ILE A 64 -5.20 3.71 10.33
N ASP A 65 -6.49 3.47 10.49
CA ASP A 65 -7.01 2.59 11.53
C ASP A 65 -6.64 1.15 11.21
N LEU A 66 -6.01 0.46 12.15
CA LEU A 66 -5.64 -0.94 11.98
C LEU A 66 -6.83 -1.85 11.69
N ASP A 67 -7.99 -1.50 12.20
CA ASP A 67 -9.22 -2.26 11.93
C ASP A 67 -9.59 -2.24 10.44
N SER A 68 -9.16 -1.20 9.73
CA SER A 68 -9.44 -1.08 8.30
C SER A 68 -8.63 -2.07 7.47
N LEU A 69 -7.51 -2.58 8.01
CA LEU A 69 -6.62 -3.47 7.26
C LEU A 69 -7.28 -4.78 6.85
N SER A 70 -8.24 -5.25 7.64
CA SER A 70 -8.93 -6.50 7.32
C SER A 70 -9.74 -6.41 6.02
N ASN A 71 -10.07 -5.20 5.59
CA ASN A 71 -10.86 -4.96 4.38
C ASN A 71 -10.01 -4.46 3.21
N ILE A 72 -8.72 -4.32 3.42
CA ILE A 72 -7.80 -3.82 2.39
C ILE A 72 -7.02 -4.99 1.80
N HIS A 73 -7.27 -5.29 0.54
CA HIS A 73 -6.58 -6.38 -0.16
C HIS A 73 -5.76 -5.88 -1.34
N THR A 74 -6.29 -4.93 -2.08
CA THR A 74 -5.60 -4.37 -3.25
C THR A 74 -5.08 -2.97 -2.95
N ILE A 75 -4.17 -2.50 -3.80
CA ILE A 75 -3.70 -1.12 -3.71
C ILE A 75 -4.88 -0.16 -3.88
N ASN A 76 -5.82 -0.51 -4.77
CA ASN A 76 -6.99 0.33 -5.01
C ASN A 76 -7.87 0.44 -3.75
N ASP A 77 -8.00 -0.64 -2.99
CA ASP A 77 -8.74 -0.62 -1.73
C ASP A 77 -8.09 0.39 -0.77
N LEU A 78 -6.77 0.34 -0.69
CA LEU A 78 -6.03 1.27 0.17
C LEU A 78 -6.16 2.70 -0.33
N ALA A 79 -6.15 2.89 -1.64
CA ALA A 79 -6.30 4.22 -2.24
C ALA A 79 -7.61 4.85 -1.82
N GLY A 80 -8.69 4.06 -1.74
CA GLY A 80 -9.97 4.54 -1.27
C GLY A 80 -9.92 5.05 0.16
N VAL A 81 -9.23 4.29 1.03
CA VAL A 81 -9.07 4.67 2.43
C VAL A 81 -8.25 5.96 2.55
N VAL A 82 -7.13 6.03 1.83
CA VAL A 82 -6.26 7.22 1.86
C VAL A 82 -7.01 8.45 1.36
N THR A 83 -7.73 8.30 0.27
CA THR A 83 -8.50 9.41 -0.30
C THR A 83 -9.54 9.93 0.70
N ALA A 84 -10.21 9.01 1.39
CA ALA A 84 -11.21 9.38 2.40
C ALA A 84 -10.57 10.13 3.57
N LEU A 85 -9.38 9.70 3.99
CA LEU A 85 -8.69 10.33 5.11
C LEU A 85 -8.08 11.69 4.75
N GLN A 86 -7.79 11.92 3.46
CA GLN A 86 -7.28 13.20 3.00
C GLN A 86 -8.36 14.24 2.76
N LYS A 87 -9.60 13.83 2.89
CA LYS A 87 -10.72 14.71 2.62
C LYS A 87 -10.80 15.82 3.68
N ASP A 88 -10.84 17.05 3.24
CA ASP A 88 -10.98 18.21 4.11
C ASP A 88 -12.43 18.68 4.16
#